data_fab86eaa2d052cc1dd1c6683de2c0151
#
_entry.id   fab86eaa2d052cc1dd1c6683de2c0151
#
_cell.length_a   1.000
_cell.length_b   1.000
_cell.length_c   1.000
_cell.angle_alpha   90.00
_cell.angle_beta   90.00
_cell.angle_gamma   90.00
#
_symmetry.space_group_name_H-M   'P 1'
#
loop_
_entity.id
_entity.type
_entity.pdbx_description
1 polymer ?
#
loop_
_entity_poly.entity_id
_entity_poly.type
_entity_poly.pdbx_seq_one_letter_code
_entity_poly.pdbx_strand_id
1 'polypeptide(L)'
;RIPVFHSANMSVGIALLAELAQQTVKAFPDAEIEIVEKHHARKLDAPSGTALMLAEAIRKIRTRAKLVLGRSGQGKRDPEEIGIHAIRMGNIVGDHEIIIGTDSHTITLRHEAHSRTLFAEGALAAAAYLVRQPAGLYRMQDLLQTAR
;
A
#
# COMPACT_ATOMS: atom_id res chain seq x y z
N ARG A 1 -30.27 7.07 8.38
CA ARG A 1 -29.00 6.85 7.64
C ARG A 1 -27.90 7.62 8.36
N ILE A 2 -26.70 7.06 8.45
CA ILE A 2 -25.54 7.64 9.14
C ILE A 2 -24.32 7.60 8.21
N PRO A 3 -23.28 8.45 8.43
CA PRO A 3 -21.99 8.27 7.77
C PRO A 3 -21.27 7.04 8.33
N VAL A 4 -20.58 6.28 7.47
CA VAL A 4 -19.79 5.10 7.82
C VAL A 4 -18.40 5.25 7.22
N PHE A 5 -17.35 4.99 8.01
CA PHE A 5 -15.98 4.97 7.53
C PHE A 5 -15.47 3.53 7.49
N HIS A 6 -14.91 3.11 6.35
CA HIS A 6 -14.38 1.77 6.16
C HIS A 6 -12.99 1.81 5.54
N SER A 7 -12.02 1.15 6.18
CA SER A 7 -10.67 0.97 5.64
C SER A 7 -10.05 -0.33 6.15
N ALA A 8 -9.34 -1.05 5.29
CA ALA A 8 -8.55 -2.22 5.65
C ALA A 8 -7.27 -1.85 6.44
N ASN A 9 -6.81 -0.60 6.35
CA ASN A 9 -5.67 -0.08 7.08
C ASN A 9 -5.95 1.38 7.48
N MET A 10 -5.80 1.70 8.76
CA MET A 10 -6.10 3.04 9.29
C MET A 10 -4.89 4.00 9.23
N SER A 11 -3.75 3.60 8.66
CA SER A 11 -2.62 4.52 8.46
C SER A 11 -2.88 5.50 7.32
N VAL A 12 -2.88 6.79 7.63
CA VAL A 12 -2.94 7.88 6.65
C VAL A 12 -1.73 7.82 5.71
N GLY A 13 -0.55 7.49 6.25
CA GLY A 13 0.68 7.34 5.45
C GLY A 13 0.60 6.20 4.44
N ILE A 14 0.00 5.07 4.78
CA ILE A 14 -0.23 3.95 3.84
C ILE A 14 -1.26 4.33 2.77
N ALA A 15 -2.29 5.08 3.12
CA ALA A 15 -3.26 5.57 2.13
C ALA A 15 -2.61 6.54 1.13
N LEU A 16 -1.75 7.44 1.61
CA LEU A 16 -0.96 8.33 0.76
C LEU A 16 0.02 7.54 -0.12
N LEU A 17 0.71 6.55 0.44
CA LEU A 17 1.61 5.68 -0.31
C LEU A 17 0.90 5.00 -1.49
N ALA A 18 -0.32 4.51 -1.27
CA ALA A 18 -1.14 3.90 -2.32
C ALA A 18 -1.51 4.90 -3.43
N GLU A 19 -1.86 6.14 -3.06
CA GLU A 19 -2.16 7.21 -4.03
C GLU A 19 -0.93 7.57 -4.87
N LEU A 20 0.22 7.78 -4.22
CA LEU A 20 1.49 8.08 -4.88
C LEU A 20 1.92 6.95 -5.83
N ALA A 21 1.76 5.69 -5.41
CA ALA A 21 2.03 4.54 -6.26
C ALA A 21 1.17 4.55 -7.53
N GLN A 22 -0.12 4.83 -7.40
CA GLN A 22 -1.01 4.93 -8.56
C GLN A 22 -0.62 6.06 -9.51
N GLN A 23 -0.24 7.23 -8.96
CA GLN A 23 0.22 8.37 -9.77
C GLN A 23 1.52 8.03 -10.50
N THR A 24 2.48 7.41 -9.81
CA THR A 24 3.76 7.01 -10.42
C THR A 24 3.56 5.97 -11.52
N VAL A 25 2.74 4.95 -11.28
CA VAL A 25 2.46 3.91 -12.29
C VAL A 25 1.70 4.47 -13.51
N LYS A 26 0.85 5.48 -13.33
CA LYS A 26 0.24 6.20 -14.47
C LYS A 26 1.27 6.96 -15.30
N ALA A 27 2.26 7.58 -14.64
CA ALA A 27 3.33 8.32 -15.33
C ALA A 27 4.32 7.38 -16.05
N PHE A 28 4.50 6.15 -15.54
CA PHE A 28 5.42 5.15 -16.07
C PHE A 28 4.69 3.82 -16.33
N PRO A 29 3.85 3.73 -17.37
CA PRO A 29 2.94 2.58 -17.58
C PRO A 29 3.69 1.27 -17.85
N ASP A 30 4.89 1.31 -18.40
CA ASP A 30 5.69 0.14 -18.76
C ASP A 30 6.75 -0.22 -17.69
N ALA A 31 6.83 0.55 -16.60
CA ALA A 31 7.79 0.29 -15.54
C ALA A 31 7.55 -1.05 -14.83
N GLU A 32 8.62 -1.72 -14.44
CA GLU A 32 8.57 -2.91 -13.59
C GLU A 32 8.23 -2.52 -12.16
N ILE A 33 7.50 -3.39 -11.45
CA ILE A 33 7.00 -3.07 -10.11
C ILE A 33 7.32 -4.24 -9.17
N GLU A 34 7.99 -3.91 -8.06
CA GLU A 34 8.25 -4.84 -6.97
C GLU A 34 7.77 -4.20 -5.65
N ILE A 35 7.17 -5.00 -4.79
CA ILE A 35 6.78 -4.60 -3.43
C ILE A 35 7.59 -5.43 -2.45
N VAL A 36 8.28 -4.77 -1.53
CA VAL A 36 9.00 -5.41 -0.43
C VAL A 36 8.36 -4.99 0.89
N GLU A 37 7.97 -5.97 1.70
CA GLU A 37 7.41 -5.69 3.02
C GLU A 37 8.18 -6.40 4.13
N LYS A 38 8.33 -5.75 5.26
CA LYS A 38 9.09 -6.27 6.40
C LYS A 38 8.26 -6.15 7.68
N HIS A 39 8.15 -7.23 8.42
CA HIS A 39 7.47 -7.28 9.71
C HIS A 39 8.25 -8.14 10.72
N HIS A 40 7.83 -8.06 11.98
CA HIS A 40 8.39 -8.88 13.06
C HIS A 40 8.27 -10.38 12.78
N ALA A 41 9.20 -11.16 13.36
CA ALA A 41 9.29 -12.62 13.15
C ALA A 41 8.01 -13.40 13.50
N ARG A 42 7.15 -12.85 14.37
CA ARG A 42 5.89 -13.51 14.82
C ARG A 42 4.69 -13.30 13.89
N LYS A 43 4.83 -12.48 12.83
CA LYS A 43 3.72 -12.25 11.89
C LYS A 43 3.49 -13.50 11.04
N LEU A 44 2.26 -14.02 11.06
CA LEU A 44 1.90 -15.29 10.42
C LEU A 44 1.62 -15.15 8.92
N ASP A 45 0.88 -14.11 8.54
CA ASP A 45 0.54 -13.87 7.14
C ASP A 45 1.75 -13.32 6.35
N ALA A 46 2.00 -13.86 5.18
CA ALA A 46 2.98 -13.43 4.20
C ALA A 46 2.45 -13.69 2.79
N PRO A 47 2.30 -12.66 1.94
CA PRO A 47 2.52 -11.24 2.23
C PRO A 47 1.52 -10.66 3.24
N SER A 48 1.86 -9.47 3.81
CA SER A 48 0.94 -8.74 4.69
C SER A 48 -0.30 -8.24 3.94
N GLY A 49 -1.42 -8.11 4.65
CA GLY A 49 -2.64 -7.52 4.08
C GLY A 49 -2.43 -6.11 3.49
N THR A 50 -1.51 -5.34 4.07
CA THR A 50 -1.13 -4.01 3.55
C THR A 50 -0.39 -4.11 2.21
N ALA A 51 0.54 -5.05 2.06
CA ALA A 51 1.25 -5.26 0.79
C ALA A 51 0.26 -5.68 -0.32
N LEU A 52 -0.67 -6.60 -0.01
CA LEU A 52 -1.72 -6.99 -0.95
C LEU A 52 -2.64 -5.82 -1.31
N MET A 53 -3.02 -4.97 -0.34
CA MET A 53 -3.82 -3.78 -0.59
C MET A 53 -3.10 -2.78 -1.51
N LEU A 54 -1.80 -2.56 -1.31
CA LEU A 54 -0.97 -1.71 -2.17
C LEU A 54 -0.89 -2.27 -3.60
N ALA A 55 -0.67 -3.58 -3.74
CA ALA A 55 -0.67 -4.25 -5.03
C ALA A 55 -2.02 -4.12 -5.75
N GLU A 56 -3.14 -4.31 -5.04
CA GLU A 56 -4.47 -4.12 -5.61
C GLU A 56 -4.76 -2.65 -5.98
N ALA A 57 -4.23 -1.68 -5.25
CA ALA A 57 -4.32 -0.28 -5.63
C ALA A 57 -3.61 -0.02 -6.97
N ILE A 58 -2.43 -0.61 -7.19
CA ILE A 58 -1.69 -0.55 -8.45
C ILE A 58 -2.45 -1.27 -9.56
N ARG A 59 -3.04 -2.44 -9.30
CA ARG A 59 -3.82 -3.22 -10.28
C ARG A 59 -5.04 -2.46 -10.82
N LYS A 60 -5.60 -1.51 -10.09
CA LYS A 60 -6.66 -0.63 -10.61
C LYS A 60 -6.19 0.20 -11.81
N ILE A 61 -4.89 0.46 -11.92
CA ILE A 61 -4.26 1.18 -13.03
C ILE A 61 -3.74 0.17 -14.07
N ARG A 62 -3.03 -0.87 -13.61
CA ARG A 62 -2.48 -1.95 -14.45
C ARG A 62 -3.37 -3.17 -14.37
N THR A 63 -4.51 -3.11 -15.08
CA THR A 63 -5.60 -4.10 -14.96
C THR A 63 -5.22 -5.52 -15.36
N ARG A 64 -4.16 -5.70 -16.17
CA ARG A 64 -3.63 -7.01 -16.56
C ARG A 64 -2.56 -7.55 -15.63
N ALA A 65 -2.13 -6.76 -14.64
CA ALA A 65 -1.04 -7.14 -13.75
C ALA A 65 -1.34 -8.41 -12.94
N LYS A 66 -0.35 -9.28 -12.86
CA LYS A 66 -0.36 -10.55 -12.12
C LYS A 66 0.47 -10.41 -10.86
N LEU A 67 -0.03 -10.88 -9.73
CA LEU A 67 0.74 -10.89 -8.49
C LEU A 67 1.61 -12.13 -8.43
N VAL A 68 2.91 -11.94 -8.17
CA VAL A 68 3.89 -13.00 -7.95
C VAL A 68 4.41 -12.91 -6.52
N LEU A 69 4.08 -13.92 -5.71
CA LEU A 69 4.40 -13.96 -4.29
C LEU A 69 5.76 -14.61 -4.05
N GLY A 70 6.79 -13.79 -4.06
CA GLY A 70 8.18 -14.25 -4.02
C GLY A 70 8.66 -14.76 -5.37
N ARG A 71 9.91 -14.45 -5.72
CA ARG A 71 10.55 -14.96 -6.93
C ARG A 71 11.58 -16.01 -6.55
N SER A 72 11.55 -17.17 -7.19
CA SER A 72 12.50 -18.25 -6.99
C SER A 72 12.78 -18.99 -8.29
N GLY A 73 13.89 -19.78 -8.33
CA GLY A 73 14.27 -20.55 -9.50
C GLY A 73 14.86 -19.73 -10.63
N GLN A 74 14.76 -20.24 -11.85
CA GLN A 74 15.28 -19.62 -13.07
C GLN A 74 14.12 -19.26 -13.99
N GLY A 75 14.12 -18.04 -14.50
CA GLY A 75 13.11 -17.55 -15.42
C GLY A 75 13.19 -16.05 -15.64
N LYS A 76 12.76 -15.61 -16.81
CA LYS A 76 12.63 -14.17 -17.08
C LYS A 76 11.39 -13.62 -16.38
N ARG A 77 11.45 -12.35 -15.99
CA ARG A 77 10.33 -11.60 -15.49
C ARG A 77 9.26 -11.43 -16.59
N ASP A 78 7.99 -11.62 -16.23
CA ASP A 78 6.86 -11.24 -17.10
C ASP A 78 6.62 -9.71 -16.97
N PRO A 79 6.48 -8.95 -18.05
CA PRO A 79 6.19 -7.51 -18.00
C PRO A 79 4.92 -7.14 -17.22
N GLU A 80 3.95 -8.03 -17.14
CA GLU A 80 2.69 -7.81 -16.41
C GLU A 80 2.78 -8.18 -14.91
N GLU A 81 3.97 -8.53 -14.43
CA GLU A 81 4.18 -9.02 -13.07
C GLU A 81 4.34 -7.88 -12.06
N ILE A 82 3.67 -8.00 -10.92
CA ILE A 82 3.97 -7.25 -9.70
C ILE A 82 4.52 -8.26 -8.71
N GLY A 83 5.83 -8.18 -8.43
CA GLY A 83 6.46 -9.03 -7.43
C GLY A 83 6.13 -8.55 -6.01
N ILE A 84 5.91 -9.47 -5.07
CA ILE A 84 5.70 -9.16 -3.65
C ILE A 84 6.60 -10.04 -2.80
N HIS A 85 7.47 -9.42 -2.01
CA HIS A 85 8.47 -10.07 -1.18
C HIS A 85 8.25 -9.77 0.29
N ALA A 86 8.16 -10.80 1.12
CA ALA A 86 7.91 -10.70 2.54
C ALA A 86 9.16 -11.05 3.37
N ILE A 87 9.61 -10.11 4.20
CA ILE A 87 10.70 -10.32 5.15
C ILE A 87 10.12 -10.41 6.57
N ARG A 88 10.54 -11.42 7.34
CA ARG A 88 10.13 -11.65 8.74
C ARG A 88 11.36 -11.69 9.63
N MET A 89 11.57 -10.63 10.44
CA MET A 89 12.71 -10.55 11.34
C MET A 89 12.48 -9.58 12.51
N GLY A 90 13.14 -9.86 13.62
CA GLY A 90 13.17 -8.96 14.79
C GLY A 90 11.79 -8.51 15.26
N ASN A 91 11.68 -7.23 15.59
CA ASN A 91 10.47 -6.56 16.07
C ASN A 91 9.95 -5.46 15.14
N ILE A 92 10.24 -5.53 13.85
CA ILE A 92 9.79 -4.56 12.85
C ILE A 92 8.27 -4.43 12.92
N VAL A 93 7.77 -3.22 13.12
CA VAL A 93 6.32 -2.93 13.24
C VAL A 93 5.63 -3.10 11.90
N GLY A 94 6.24 -2.56 10.84
CA GLY A 94 5.80 -2.68 9.47
C GLY A 94 6.55 -1.70 8.57
N ASP A 95 7.16 -2.20 7.52
CA ASP A 95 7.88 -1.43 6.52
C ASP A 95 7.40 -1.91 5.14
N HIS A 96 7.04 -0.99 4.26
CA HIS A 96 6.53 -1.28 2.93
C HIS A 96 7.22 -0.39 1.91
N GLU A 97 7.87 -1.01 0.95
CA GLU A 97 8.52 -0.34 -0.17
C GLU A 97 7.84 -0.75 -1.48
N ILE A 98 7.56 0.23 -2.33
CA ILE A 98 7.12 0.02 -3.71
C ILE A 98 8.24 0.53 -4.59
N ILE A 99 8.87 -0.37 -5.32
CA ILE A 99 10.00 -0.11 -6.20
C ILE A 99 9.49 -0.14 -7.63
N ILE A 100 9.65 0.97 -8.35
CA ILE A 100 9.16 1.17 -9.71
C ILE A 100 10.37 1.46 -10.59
N GLY A 101 10.74 0.50 -11.42
CA GLY A 101 11.95 0.51 -12.23
C GLY A 101 11.67 0.71 -13.72
N THR A 102 12.47 1.56 -14.36
CA THR A 102 12.58 1.69 -15.82
C THR A 102 14.00 1.34 -16.25
N ASP A 103 14.27 1.30 -17.54
CA ASP A 103 15.63 1.07 -18.04
C ASP A 103 16.64 2.12 -17.57
N SER A 104 16.20 3.35 -17.26
CA SER A 104 17.08 4.48 -16.97
C SER A 104 17.12 4.89 -15.49
N HIS A 105 16.10 4.55 -14.69
CA HIS A 105 16.03 4.93 -13.28
C HIS A 105 15.05 4.05 -12.47
N THR A 106 15.16 4.18 -11.17
CA THR A 106 14.25 3.54 -10.21
C THR A 106 13.65 4.59 -9.27
N ILE A 107 12.36 4.50 -9.03
CA ILE A 107 11.64 5.30 -8.03
C ILE A 107 11.25 4.36 -6.90
N THR A 108 11.59 4.71 -5.66
CA THR A 108 11.18 3.96 -4.46
C THR A 108 10.27 4.81 -3.60
N LEU A 109 9.09 4.30 -3.34
CA LEU A 109 8.13 4.87 -2.40
C LEU A 109 8.13 4.00 -1.15
N ARG A 110 8.42 4.57 0.03
CA ARG A 110 8.57 3.81 1.27
C ARG A 110 7.76 4.41 2.42
N HIS A 111 7.14 3.54 3.19
CA HIS A 111 6.50 3.86 4.47
C HIS A 111 7.02 2.91 5.53
N GLU A 112 7.58 3.44 6.61
CA GLU A 112 8.04 2.70 7.77
C GLU A 112 7.25 3.11 9.01
N ALA A 113 6.61 2.14 9.64
CA ALA A 113 5.88 2.33 10.90
C ALA A 113 6.83 2.13 12.08
N HIS A 114 7.04 3.17 12.89
CA HIS A 114 7.88 3.08 14.10
C HIS A 114 7.08 2.62 15.32
N SER A 115 5.76 2.80 15.32
CA SER A 115 4.84 2.41 16.39
C SER A 115 3.47 2.05 15.80
N ARG A 116 2.72 1.19 16.50
CA ARG A 116 1.31 0.91 16.18
C ARG A 116 0.36 2.06 16.50
N THR A 117 0.81 3.07 17.24
CA THR A 117 0.01 4.27 17.56
C THR A 117 -0.47 5.00 16.31
N LEU A 118 0.27 4.93 15.20
CA LEU A 118 -0.12 5.52 13.93
C LEU A 118 -1.51 5.03 13.43
N PHE A 119 -1.91 3.79 13.76
CA PHE A 119 -3.24 3.29 13.38
C PHE A 119 -4.34 3.91 14.24
N ALA A 120 -4.06 4.13 15.54
CA ALA A 120 -5.00 4.82 16.44
C ALA A 120 -5.13 6.30 16.05
N GLU A 121 -4.04 6.97 15.73
CA GLU A 121 -4.02 8.35 15.21
C GLU A 121 -4.86 8.48 13.95
N GLY A 122 -4.68 7.56 12.99
CA GLY A 122 -5.47 7.52 11.78
C GLY A 122 -6.97 7.24 12.02
N ALA A 123 -7.28 6.37 13.00
CA ALA A 123 -8.67 6.11 13.39
C ALA A 123 -9.33 7.35 14.02
N LEU A 124 -8.61 8.08 14.89
CA LEU A 124 -9.09 9.34 15.46
C LEU A 124 -9.28 10.43 14.40
N ALA A 125 -8.36 10.54 13.43
CA ALA A 125 -8.50 11.45 12.30
C ALA A 125 -9.74 11.11 11.46
N ALA A 126 -9.96 9.83 11.17
CA ALA A 126 -11.14 9.36 10.45
C ALA A 126 -12.43 9.65 11.22
N ALA A 127 -12.46 9.48 12.54
CA ALA A 127 -13.60 9.81 13.40
C ALA A 127 -13.90 11.31 13.37
N ALA A 128 -12.87 12.16 13.54
CA ALA A 128 -13.01 13.62 13.48
C ALA A 128 -13.50 14.12 12.11
N TYR A 129 -13.07 13.49 11.05
CA TYR A 129 -13.57 13.73 9.69
C TYR A 129 -15.04 13.32 9.57
N LEU A 130 -15.37 12.11 10.00
CA LEU A 130 -16.65 11.47 9.77
C LEU A 130 -17.84 12.21 10.42
N VAL A 131 -17.65 12.79 11.62
CA VAL A 131 -18.71 13.52 12.33
C VAL A 131 -19.22 14.75 11.58
N ARG A 132 -18.49 15.23 10.59
CA ARG A 132 -18.84 16.39 9.75
C ARG A 132 -19.43 16.00 8.39
N GLN A 133 -19.57 14.69 8.13
CA GLN A 133 -19.99 14.21 6.82
C GLN A 133 -21.49 13.85 6.80
N PRO A 134 -22.17 14.06 5.67
CA PRO A 134 -23.52 13.55 5.47
C PRO A 134 -23.52 12.00 5.46
N ALA A 135 -24.71 11.41 5.54
CA ALA A 135 -24.83 9.93 5.46
C ALA A 135 -24.21 9.40 4.16
N GLY A 136 -23.28 8.46 4.29
CA GLY A 136 -22.51 7.89 3.17
C GLY A 136 -21.44 6.91 3.62
N LEU A 137 -20.76 6.29 2.65
CA LEU A 137 -19.60 5.43 2.89
C LEU A 137 -18.31 6.17 2.54
N TYR A 138 -17.44 6.32 3.52
CA TYR A 138 -16.17 7.05 3.43
C TYR A 138 -14.98 6.13 3.61
N ARG A 139 -13.85 6.51 3.04
CA ARG A 139 -12.59 5.76 3.02
C ARG A 139 -11.41 6.69 3.30
N MET A 140 -10.23 6.12 3.46
CA MET A 140 -8.99 6.89 3.70
C MET A 140 -8.67 7.89 2.57
N GLN A 141 -9.06 7.59 1.32
CA GLN A 141 -8.90 8.49 0.19
C GLN A 141 -9.72 9.79 0.36
N ASP A 142 -10.94 9.68 0.91
CA ASP A 142 -11.80 10.86 1.17
C ASP A 142 -11.16 11.75 2.24
N LEU A 143 -10.57 11.15 3.28
CA LEU A 143 -9.82 11.87 4.31
C LEU A 143 -8.62 12.62 3.73
N LEU A 144 -7.85 12.01 2.82
CA LEU A 144 -6.69 12.64 2.18
C LEU A 144 -7.06 13.86 1.32
N GLN A 145 -8.23 13.83 0.67
CA GLN A 145 -8.69 14.94 -0.19
C GLN A 145 -9.07 16.18 0.61
N THR A 146 -9.47 16.05 1.86
CA THR A 146 -9.85 17.19 2.73
C THR A 146 -8.66 17.83 3.42
N ALA A 147 -7.48 17.19 3.40
CA ALA A 147 -6.25 17.75 3.95
C ALA A 147 -5.50 18.69 2.96
N ARG A 148 -6.09 18.91 1.80
CA ARG A 148 -5.66 19.89 0.78
C ARG A 148 -6.56 21.11 0.85
#